data_3aef37b16439a8449bafd3c02bac4842
#
_entry.id   3aef37b16439a8449bafd3c02bac4842
#
_cell.length_a   1.000
_cell.length_b   1.000
_cell.length_c   1.000
_cell.angle_alpha   90.00
_cell.angle_beta   90.00
_cell.angle_gamma   90.00
#
_symmetry.space_group_name_H-M   'P 1'
#
loop_
_entity.id
_entity.type
_entity.pdbx_description
1 polymer ?
#
loop_
_entity_poly.entity_id
_entity_poly.type
_entity_poly.pdbx_seq_one_letter_code
_entity_poly.pdbx_strand_id
1 'polypeptide(L)'
;NDGLDYVPTDKKVLFGHHFAAIAGAGPLVGPVLAAQMGYLPGMIWLLAGVVLAGAVQDFMVLFVSTRRDGRSLGELVKEEMGPTAGVIALVACFMIMVIILAVLAMIVVKALTHSPWGTYTVAFTIPLALFMGIYLRYLRPGRIGEVSVIGLVFLIFAIISGGWVAESPTWAP
;
A
#
# COMPACT_ATOMS: atom_id res chain seq x y z
N ASN A 1 18.04 6.67 14.35
CA ASN A 1 18.26 7.33 13.05
C ASN A 1 19.72 7.24 12.69
N ASP A 2 20.05 6.40 11.75
CA ASP A 2 21.42 6.20 11.24
C ASP A 2 21.70 7.04 9.98
N GLY A 3 20.68 7.70 9.44
CA GLY A 3 20.76 8.52 8.23
C GLY A 3 20.81 7.73 6.92
N LEU A 4 20.79 6.40 6.99
CA LEU A 4 20.80 5.50 5.84
C LEU A 4 19.42 4.87 5.65
N ASP A 5 19.02 4.05 6.61
CA ASP A 5 17.75 3.30 6.56
C ASP A 5 16.63 3.99 7.36
N TYR A 6 17.01 4.74 8.40
CA TYR A 6 16.08 5.40 9.33
C TYR A 6 16.24 6.92 9.28
N VAL A 7 15.40 7.56 8.48
CA VAL A 7 15.37 9.02 8.31
C VAL A 7 14.24 9.63 9.13
N PRO A 8 14.48 10.72 9.88
CA PRO A 8 13.41 11.45 10.57
C PRO A 8 12.38 11.95 9.59
N THR A 9 11.12 11.54 9.77
CA THR A 9 10.01 11.90 8.88
C THR A 9 8.94 12.66 9.65
N ASP A 10 8.30 13.65 9.01
CA ASP A 10 7.19 14.40 9.59
C ASP A 10 6.02 13.46 9.91
N LYS A 11 5.38 13.66 11.08
CA LYS A 11 4.29 12.81 11.57
C LYS A 11 3.11 12.71 10.60
N LYS A 12 2.78 13.79 9.89
CA LYS A 12 1.67 13.82 8.93
C LYS A 12 1.99 12.99 7.69
N VAL A 13 3.24 13.07 7.22
CA VAL A 13 3.73 12.27 6.08
C VAL A 13 3.76 10.80 6.45
N LEU A 14 4.27 10.47 7.63
CA LEU A 14 4.31 9.10 8.14
C LEU A 14 2.90 8.51 8.27
N PHE A 15 1.95 9.28 8.82
CA PHE A 15 0.56 8.87 8.91
C PHE A 15 -0.05 8.62 7.52
N GLY A 16 0.15 9.53 6.57
CA GLY A 16 -0.37 9.38 5.20
C GLY A 16 0.23 8.17 4.49
N HIS A 17 1.52 7.92 4.65
CA HIS A 17 2.19 6.76 4.07
C HIS A 17 1.70 5.45 4.67
N HIS A 18 1.56 5.39 5.99
CA HIS A 18 1.02 4.21 6.69
C HIS A 18 -0.42 3.92 6.27
N PHE A 19 -1.27 4.95 6.21
CA PHE A 19 -2.64 4.83 5.74
C PHE A 19 -2.71 4.33 4.28
N ALA A 20 -1.88 4.87 3.40
CA ALA A 20 -1.81 4.44 2.00
C ALA A 20 -1.36 2.98 1.84
N ALA A 21 -0.43 2.51 2.69
CA ALA A 21 0.01 1.13 2.72
C ALA A 21 -1.11 0.16 3.15
N ILE A 22 -1.93 0.56 4.12
CA ILE A 22 -3.08 -0.24 4.59
C ILE A 22 -4.23 -0.23 3.57
N ALA A 23 -4.54 0.93 2.97
CA ALA A 23 -5.65 1.10 2.03
C ALA A 23 -5.36 0.54 0.62
N GLY A 24 -4.65 -0.58 0.53
CA GLY A 24 -4.34 -1.27 -0.72
C GLY A 24 -5.53 -2.07 -1.29
N ALA A 25 -5.27 -2.81 -2.38
CA ALA A 25 -6.29 -3.59 -3.07
C ALA A 25 -6.92 -4.69 -2.20
N GLY A 26 -6.16 -5.30 -1.28
CA GLY A 26 -6.65 -6.33 -0.37
C GLY A 26 -7.84 -5.87 0.49
N PRO A 27 -7.71 -4.79 1.26
CA PRO A 27 -8.79 -4.22 2.07
C PRO A 27 -10.00 -3.74 1.29
N LEU A 28 -9.86 -3.44 0.00
CA LEU A 28 -10.98 -3.08 -0.86
C LEU A 28 -11.73 -4.31 -1.38
N VAL A 29 -11.01 -5.33 -1.84
CA VAL A 29 -11.58 -6.53 -2.46
C VAL A 29 -12.05 -7.55 -1.43
N GLY A 30 -11.35 -7.69 -0.30
CA GLY A 30 -11.66 -8.64 0.75
C GLY A 30 -13.07 -8.52 1.30
N PRO A 31 -13.53 -7.35 1.72
CA PRO A 31 -14.90 -7.12 2.18
C PRO A 31 -15.97 -7.42 1.13
N VAL A 32 -15.71 -7.10 -0.13
CA VAL A 32 -16.63 -7.38 -1.23
C VAL A 32 -16.80 -8.90 -1.42
N LEU A 33 -15.71 -9.64 -1.44
CA LEU A 33 -15.74 -11.10 -1.53
C LEU A 33 -16.42 -11.74 -0.31
N ALA A 34 -16.14 -11.23 0.89
CA ALA A 34 -16.80 -11.70 2.11
C ALA A 34 -18.33 -11.46 2.07
N ALA A 35 -18.76 -10.31 1.55
CA ALA A 35 -20.16 -9.99 1.39
C ALA A 35 -20.86 -10.90 0.37
N GLN A 36 -20.17 -11.31 -0.69
CA GLN A 36 -20.68 -12.27 -1.69
C GLN A 36 -20.87 -13.69 -1.11
N MET A 37 -20.06 -14.09 -0.15
CA MET A 37 -20.17 -15.37 0.54
C MET A 37 -21.23 -15.39 1.64
N GLY A 38 -21.66 -14.24 2.13
CA GLY A 38 -22.66 -14.08 3.18
C GLY A 38 -22.50 -12.75 3.90
N TYR A 39 -23.44 -11.83 3.65
CA TYR A 39 -23.28 -10.44 4.13
C TYR A 39 -23.13 -10.36 5.66
N LEU A 40 -24.05 -10.90 6.41
CA LEU A 40 -24.07 -10.75 7.87
C LEU A 40 -22.91 -11.48 8.58
N PRO A 41 -22.67 -12.78 8.32
CA PRO A 41 -21.50 -13.47 8.90
C PRO A 41 -20.17 -12.82 8.49
N GLY A 42 -20.04 -12.40 7.22
CA GLY A 42 -18.85 -11.74 6.70
C GLY A 42 -18.58 -10.41 7.40
N MET A 43 -19.61 -9.58 7.61
CA MET A 43 -19.46 -8.29 8.30
C MET A 43 -19.08 -8.45 9.77
N ILE A 44 -19.72 -9.38 10.50
CA ILE A 44 -19.37 -9.65 11.89
C ILE A 44 -17.93 -10.14 12.02
N TRP A 45 -17.52 -11.04 11.14
CA TRP A 45 -16.15 -11.57 11.11
C TRP A 45 -15.12 -10.49 10.79
N LEU A 46 -15.40 -9.62 9.81
CA LEU A 46 -14.52 -8.50 9.47
C LEU A 46 -14.37 -7.52 10.62
N LEU A 47 -15.47 -7.10 11.24
CA LEU A 47 -15.42 -6.17 12.36
C LEU A 47 -14.68 -6.76 13.57
N ALA A 48 -15.02 -7.99 13.95
CA ALA A 48 -14.34 -8.66 15.05
C ALA A 48 -12.86 -8.93 14.72
N GLY A 49 -12.56 -9.40 13.53
CA GLY A 49 -11.18 -9.69 13.09
C GLY A 49 -10.31 -8.46 13.01
N VAL A 50 -10.82 -7.35 12.50
CA VAL A 50 -10.05 -6.08 12.45
C VAL A 50 -9.72 -5.57 13.84
N VAL A 51 -10.67 -5.60 14.78
CA VAL A 51 -10.43 -5.08 16.13
C VAL A 51 -9.59 -6.04 16.97
N LEU A 52 -9.96 -7.32 17.01
CA LEU A 52 -9.37 -8.28 17.94
C LEU A 52 -8.06 -8.90 17.43
N ALA A 53 -7.92 -9.06 16.14
CA ALA A 53 -6.72 -9.64 15.53
C ALA A 53 -5.85 -8.59 14.84
N GLY A 54 -6.39 -7.89 13.83
CA GLY A 54 -5.60 -6.96 13.00
C GLY A 54 -5.00 -5.82 13.82
N ALA A 55 -5.83 -5.02 14.48
CA ALA A 55 -5.35 -3.86 15.24
C ALA A 55 -4.43 -4.24 16.40
N VAL A 56 -4.72 -5.34 17.09
CA VAL A 56 -3.86 -5.84 18.19
C VAL A 56 -2.53 -6.31 17.66
N GLN A 57 -2.52 -7.09 16.57
CA GLN A 57 -1.28 -7.56 15.94
C GLN A 57 -0.42 -6.38 15.46
N ASP A 58 -1.00 -5.45 14.71
CA ASP A 58 -0.27 -4.31 14.16
C ASP A 58 0.33 -3.45 15.28
N PHE A 59 -0.45 -3.19 16.32
CA PHE A 59 0.03 -2.45 17.47
C PHE A 59 1.19 -3.17 18.17
N MET A 60 1.06 -4.46 18.43
CA MET A 60 2.10 -5.24 19.12
C MET A 60 3.39 -5.32 18.31
N VAL A 61 3.29 -5.58 17.00
CA VAL A 61 4.47 -5.64 16.12
C VAL A 61 5.16 -4.29 16.04
N LEU A 62 4.42 -3.19 15.84
CA LEU A 62 4.98 -1.84 15.83
C LEU A 62 5.61 -1.45 17.17
N PHE A 63 4.94 -1.77 18.27
CA PHE A 63 5.45 -1.47 19.61
C PHE A 63 6.77 -2.19 19.90
N VAL A 64 6.83 -3.49 19.62
CA VAL A 64 8.04 -4.28 19.84
C VAL A 64 9.15 -3.84 18.90
N SER A 65 8.85 -3.66 17.62
CA SER A 65 9.81 -3.20 16.61
C SER A 65 10.42 -1.84 16.96
N THR A 66 9.58 -0.88 17.35
CA THR A 66 10.03 0.47 17.73
C THR A 66 10.97 0.44 18.95
N ARG A 67 10.76 -0.47 19.89
CA ARG A 67 11.62 -0.65 21.06
C ARG A 67 12.91 -1.42 20.78
N ARG A 68 12.99 -2.06 19.62
CA ARG A 68 14.13 -2.87 19.16
C ARG A 68 14.76 -2.25 17.90
N ASP A 69 14.88 -0.93 17.86
CA ASP A 69 15.52 -0.17 16.78
C ASP A 69 14.95 -0.40 15.38
N GLY A 70 13.65 -0.68 15.29
CA GLY A 70 12.95 -0.84 14.01
C GLY A 70 13.17 -2.21 13.34
N ARG A 71 13.55 -3.22 14.07
CA ARG A 71 13.82 -4.56 13.52
C ARG A 71 12.58 -5.22 12.94
N SER A 72 12.79 -6.00 11.90
CA SER A 72 11.75 -6.78 11.24
C SER A 72 11.22 -7.91 12.12
N LEU A 73 9.99 -8.39 11.84
CA LEU A 73 9.39 -9.49 12.59
C LEU A 73 10.29 -10.74 12.61
N GLY A 74 10.93 -11.07 11.47
CA GLY A 74 11.82 -12.22 11.39
C GLY A 74 13.07 -12.10 12.26
N GLU A 75 13.61 -10.89 12.37
CA GLU A 75 14.74 -10.61 13.28
C GLU A 75 14.34 -10.67 14.75
N LEU A 76 13.15 -10.15 15.09
CA LEU A 76 12.59 -10.24 16.43
C LEU A 76 12.41 -11.70 16.87
N VAL A 77 11.86 -12.54 15.98
CA VAL A 77 11.71 -13.98 16.24
C VAL A 77 13.07 -14.65 16.43
N LYS A 78 14.08 -14.26 15.64
CA LYS A 78 15.43 -14.80 15.78
C LYS A 78 16.05 -14.48 17.14
N GLU A 79 15.81 -13.28 17.66
CA GLU A 79 16.32 -12.86 18.97
C GLU A 79 15.63 -13.56 20.14
N GLU A 80 14.31 -13.69 20.08
CA GLU A 80 13.50 -14.23 21.18
C GLU A 80 13.45 -15.78 21.18
N MET A 81 13.41 -16.40 20.00
CA MET A 81 13.20 -17.84 19.84
C MET A 81 14.41 -18.61 19.29
N GLY A 82 15.47 -17.88 18.94
CA GLY A 82 16.71 -18.46 18.44
C GLY A 82 16.81 -18.51 16.91
N PRO A 83 18.01 -18.88 16.40
CA PRO A 83 18.34 -18.75 14.98
C PRO A 83 17.49 -19.62 14.05
N THR A 84 17.13 -20.81 14.46
CA THR A 84 16.31 -21.73 13.65
C THR A 84 14.92 -21.16 13.44
N ALA A 85 14.26 -20.70 14.51
CA ALA A 85 12.95 -20.06 14.43
C ALA A 85 13.00 -18.78 13.61
N GLY A 86 14.08 -17.99 13.72
CA GLY A 86 14.30 -16.79 12.93
C GLY A 86 14.38 -17.07 11.43
N VAL A 87 15.10 -18.10 10.99
CA VAL A 87 15.19 -18.48 9.58
C VAL A 87 13.83 -18.93 9.05
N ILE A 88 13.11 -19.74 9.82
CA ILE A 88 11.75 -20.19 9.44
C ILE A 88 10.82 -18.97 9.29
N ALA A 89 10.85 -18.03 10.23
CA ALA A 89 10.04 -16.82 10.20
C ALA A 89 10.38 -15.94 8.99
N LEU A 90 11.68 -15.75 8.68
CA LEU A 90 12.11 -14.97 7.51
C LEU A 90 11.64 -15.59 6.20
N VAL A 91 11.80 -16.90 6.04
CA VAL A 91 11.33 -17.63 4.86
C VAL A 91 9.79 -17.54 4.75
N ALA A 92 9.09 -17.73 5.85
CA ALA A 92 7.63 -17.62 5.87
C ALA A 92 7.16 -16.19 5.47
N CYS A 93 7.77 -15.15 6.04
CA CYS A 93 7.47 -13.76 5.67
C CYS A 93 7.75 -13.50 4.19
N PHE A 94 8.89 -13.98 3.68
CA PHE A 94 9.23 -13.84 2.27
C PHE A 94 8.20 -14.53 1.35
N MET A 95 7.81 -15.75 1.66
CA MET A 95 6.80 -16.49 0.90
C MET A 95 5.44 -15.81 0.94
N ILE A 96 5.03 -15.29 2.09
CA ILE A 96 3.79 -14.52 2.23
C ILE A 96 3.84 -13.26 1.35
N MET A 97 4.95 -12.53 1.34
CA MET A 97 5.10 -11.34 0.48
C MET A 97 4.98 -11.69 -1.01
N VAL A 98 5.61 -12.77 -1.46
CA VAL A 98 5.51 -13.23 -2.86
C VAL A 98 4.07 -13.58 -3.22
N ILE A 99 3.37 -14.31 -2.35
CA ILE A 99 1.96 -14.69 -2.57
C ILE A 99 1.07 -13.45 -2.63
N ILE A 100 1.24 -12.51 -1.71
CA ILE A 100 0.47 -11.26 -1.69
C ILE A 100 0.69 -10.47 -2.98
N LEU A 101 1.95 -10.30 -3.40
CA LEU A 101 2.28 -9.60 -4.65
C LEU A 101 1.63 -10.25 -5.87
N ALA A 102 1.68 -11.57 -5.97
CA ALA A 102 1.07 -12.32 -7.08
C ALA A 102 -0.46 -12.15 -7.10
N VAL A 103 -1.11 -12.27 -5.95
CA VAL A 103 -2.57 -12.13 -5.84
C VAL A 103 -3.01 -10.70 -6.14
N LEU A 104 -2.33 -9.69 -5.57
CA LEU A 104 -2.64 -8.29 -5.82
C LEU A 104 -2.42 -7.91 -7.28
N ALA A 105 -1.32 -8.37 -7.90
CA ALA A 105 -1.06 -8.16 -9.31
C ALA A 105 -2.18 -8.73 -10.19
N MET A 106 -2.63 -9.96 -9.89
CA MET A 106 -3.74 -10.60 -10.63
C MET A 106 -5.05 -9.82 -10.48
N ILE A 107 -5.37 -9.32 -9.29
CA ILE A 107 -6.58 -8.53 -9.05
C ILE A 107 -6.51 -7.21 -9.82
N VAL A 108 -5.37 -6.51 -9.77
CA VAL A 108 -5.17 -5.24 -10.50
C VAL A 108 -5.27 -5.47 -12.01
N VAL A 109 -4.63 -6.50 -12.56
CA VAL A 109 -4.73 -6.84 -13.98
C VAL A 109 -6.18 -7.08 -14.38
N LYS A 110 -6.93 -7.90 -13.63
CA LYS A 110 -8.35 -8.14 -13.91
C LYS A 110 -9.19 -6.87 -13.86
N ALA A 111 -8.92 -5.97 -12.94
CA ALA A 111 -9.63 -4.70 -12.85
C ALA A 111 -9.33 -3.78 -14.04
N LEU A 112 -8.08 -3.76 -14.51
CA LEU A 112 -7.64 -2.90 -15.61
C LEU A 112 -8.04 -3.43 -16.99
N THR A 113 -8.08 -4.75 -17.20
CA THR A 113 -8.43 -5.36 -18.49
C THR A 113 -9.83 -4.98 -18.98
N HIS A 114 -10.73 -4.60 -18.09
CA HIS A 114 -12.11 -4.21 -18.43
C HIS A 114 -12.37 -2.70 -18.29
N SER A 115 -11.33 -1.90 -18.07
CA SER A 115 -11.46 -0.46 -17.86
C SER A 115 -10.35 0.33 -18.55
N PRO A 116 -10.58 0.78 -19.80
CA PRO A 116 -9.64 1.69 -20.49
C PRO A 116 -9.35 2.95 -19.68
N TRP A 117 -10.37 3.48 -19.03
CA TRP A 117 -10.26 4.62 -18.12
C TRP A 117 -9.29 4.34 -16.97
N GLY A 118 -9.48 3.22 -16.27
CA GLY A 118 -8.62 2.81 -15.16
C GLY A 118 -7.17 2.60 -15.61
N THR A 119 -6.98 1.93 -16.74
CA THR A 119 -5.65 1.67 -17.32
C THR A 119 -4.91 2.97 -17.64
N TYR A 120 -5.58 3.91 -18.30
CA TYR A 120 -5.00 5.22 -18.60
C TYR A 120 -4.64 5.98 -17.31
N THR A 121 -5.56 6.06 -16.35
CA THR A 121 -5.34 6.78 -15.09
C THR A 121 -4.14 6.18 -14.33
N VAL A 122 -4.06 4.87 -14.20
CA VAL A 122 -2.94 4.19 -13.54
C VAL A 122 -1.64 4.41 -14.28
N ALA A 123 -1.63 4.28 -15.61
CA ALA A 123 -0.45 4.54 -16.43
C ALA A 123 0.06 5.98 -16.27
N PHE A 124 -0.85 6.95 -16.16
CA PHE A 124 -0.50 8.36 -15.93
C PHE A 124 0.14 8.61 -14.56
N THR A 125 -0.18 7.82 -13.55
CA THR A 125 0.44 7.98 -12.22
C THR A 125 1.94 7.67 -12.21
N ILE A 126 2.44 6.85 -13.14
CA ILE A 126 3.87 6.50 -13.21
C ILE A 126 4.74 7.72 -13.57
N PRO A 127 4.52 8.42 -14.70
CA PRO A 127 5.28 9.63 -15.00
C PRO A 127 5.04 10.74 -13.97
N LEU A 128 3.82 10.82 -13.40
CA LEU A 128 3.54 11.77 -12.35
C LEU A 128 4.38 11.50 -11.08
N ALA A 129 4.46 10.26 -10.65
CA ALA A 129 5.28 9.87 -9.50
C ALA A 129 6.78 10.17 -9.72
N LEU A 130 7.28 9.89 -10.92
CA LEU A 130 8.65 10.23 -11.29
C LEU A 130 8.89 11.75 -11.27
N PHE A 131 7.96 12.52 -11.81
CA PHE A 131 8.02 13.98 -11.77
C PHE A 131 8.03 14.51 -10.33
N MET A 132 7.13 14.01 -9.47
CA MET A 132 7.09 14.39 -8.06
C MET A 132 8.38 14.03 -7.31
N GLY A 133 8.94 12.86 -7.60
CA GLY A 133 10.24 12.43 -7.05
C GLY A 133 11.39 13.33 -7.45
N ILE A 134 11.49 13.66 -8.74
CA ILE A 134 12.50 14.60 -9.27
C ILE A 134 12.31 15.99 -8.67
N TYR A 135 11.08 16.47 -8.59
CA TYR A 135 10.76 17.78 -8.01
C TYR A 135 11.19 17.88 -6.55
N LEU A 136 10.87 16.87 -5.72
CA LEU A 136 11.26 16.84 -4.31
C LEU A 136 12.77 16.72 -4.12
N ARG A 137 13.45 15.99 -5.00
CA ARG A 137 14.88 15.72 -4.84
C ARG A 137 15.77 16.84 -5.35
N TYR A 138 15.42 17.45 -6.50
CA TYR A 138 16.29 18.39 -7.21
C TYR A 138 15.79 19.81 -7.25
N LEU A 139 14.47 20.06 -7.36
CA LEU A 139 13.95 21.41 -7.50
C LEU A 139 13.64 22.05 -6.15
N ARG A 140 12.90 21.38 -5.28
CA ARG A 140 12.48 21.93 -4.00
C ARG A 140 12.52 20.89 -2.87
N PRO A 141 13.71 20.56 -2.33
CA PRO A 141 13.84 19.57 -1.27
C PRO A 141 13.02 19.97 -0.03
N GLY A 142 12.25 18.99 0.51
CA GLY A 142 11.51 19.16 1.76
C GLY A 142 10.14 19.86 1.65
N ARG A 143 9.72 20.36 0.49
CA ARG A 143 8.39 20.97 0.31
C ARG A 143 7.30 19.95 -0.05
N ILE A 144 7.07 19.01 0.85
CA ILE A 144 6.13 17.91 0.66
C ILE A 144 4.70 18.39 0.40
N GLY A 145 4.24 19.43 1.12
CA GLY A 145 2.89 19.98 0.94
C GLY A 145 2.64 20.55 -0.45
N GLU A 146 3.61 21.27 -1.03
CA GLU A 146 3.53 21.84 -2.37
C GLU A 146 3.42 20.74 -3.42
N VAL A 147 4.28 19.73 -3.33
CA VAL A 147 4.28 18.58 -4.25
C VAL A 147 3.01 17.76 -4.12
N SER A 148 2.47 17.60 -2.92
CA SER A 148 1.21 16.88 -2.71
C SER A 148 0.04 17.58 -3.39
N VAL A 149 -0.02 18.92 -3.34
CA VAL A 149 -1.06 19.70 -4.04
C VAL A 149 -0.90 19.56 -5.56
N ILE A 150 0.32 19.68 -6.08
CA ILE A 150 0.61 19.49 -7.50
C ILE A 150 0.21 18.08 -7.94
N GLY A 151 0.62 17.06 -7.18
CA GLY A 151 0.26 15.66 -7.45
C GLY A 151 -1.25 15.43 -7.46
N LEU A 152 -1.97 16.02 -6.52
CA LEU A 152 -3.43 15.92 -6.46
C LEU A 152 -4.11 16.57 -7.69
N VAL A 153 -3.66 17.75 -8.11
CA VAL A 153 -4.19 18.42 -9.31
C VAL A 153 -3.95 17.56 -10.56
N PHE A 154 -2.75 17.03 -10.75
CA PHE A 154 -2.46 16.15 -11.88
C PHE A 154 -3.21 14.82 -11.81
N LEU A 155 -3.45 14.29 -10.63
CA LEU A 155 -4.26 13.09 -10.46
C LEU A 155 -5.72 13.34 -10.86
N ILE A 156 -6.31 14.45 -10.44
CA ILE A 156 -7.67 14.86 -10.85
C ILE A 156 -7.71 15.03 -12.37
N PHE A 157 -6.71 15.68 -12.94
CA PHE A 157 -6.58 15.81 -14.40
C PHE A 157 -6.52 14.45 -15.10
N ALA A 158 -5.75 13.51 -14.58
CA ALA A 158 -5.66 12.15 -15.13
C ALA A 158 -7.01 11.42 -15.08
N ILE A 159 -7.77 11.58 -14.00
CA ILE A 159 -9.11 10.98 -13.86
C ILE A 159 -10.07 11.56 -14.90
N ILE A 160 -10.09 12.88 -15.06
CA ILE A 160 -11.00 13.55 -16.01
C ILE A 160 -10.62 13.21 -17.45
N SER A 161 -9.32 13.31 -17.80
CA SER A 161 -8.84 12.99 -19.14
C SER A 161 -8.98 11.51 -19.48
N GLY A 162 -8.87 10.62 -18.50
CA GLY A 162 -9.14 9.20 -18.66
C GLY A 162 -10.57 8.89 -19.08
N GLY A 163 -11.56 9.68 -18.63
CA GLY A 163 -12.93 9.58 -19.08
C GLY A 163 -13.06 9.88 -20.59
N TRP A 164 -12.41 10.93 -21.08
CA TRP A 164 -12.38 11.25 -22.52
C TRP A 164 -11.70 10.18 -23.37
N VAL A 165 -10.62 9.58 -22.85
CA VAL A 165 -9.94 8.48 -23.52
C VAL A 165 -10.85 7.25 -23.62
N ALA A 166 -11.61 6.94 -22.57
CA ALA A 166 -12.53 5.80 -22.56
C ALA A 166 -13.73 5.96 -23.51
N GLU A 167 -14.12 7.21 -23.80
CA GLU A 167 -15.22 7.52 -24.73
C GLU A 167 -14.73 7.65 -26.18
N SER A 168 -13.42 7.67 -26.42
CA SER A 168 -12.88 7.86 -27.77
C SER A 168 -12.93 6.55 -28.57
N PRO A 169 -13.44 6.55 -29.83
CA PRO A 169 -13.57 5.34 -30.65
C PRO A 169 -12.22 4.76 -31.11
N THR A 170 -11.14 5.49 -30.92
CA THR A 170 -9.77 5.09 -31.29
C THR A 170 -9.02 4.36 -30.19
N TRP A 171 -9.41 4.54 -28.93
CA TRP A 171 -8.71 4.03 -27.75
C TRP A 171 -9.56 3.09 -26.87
N ALA A 172 -10.85 3.07 -27.10
CA ALA A 172 -11.73 2.09 -26.47
C ALA A 172 -11.73 0.81 -27.32
N PRO A 173 -11.38 -0.35 -26.74
CA PRO A 173 -11.44 -1.63 -27.42
C PRO A 173 -12.89 -2.07 -27.73
#